data_737b534ffd4efe0a1952fc320b71c77c
#
_entry.id   737b534ffd4efe0a1952fc320b71c77c
#
_cell.length_a   1.000
_cell.length_b   1.000
_cell.length_c   1.000
_cell.angle_alpha   90.00
_cell.angle_beta   90.00
_cell.angle_gamma   90.00
#
_symmetry.space_group_name_H-M   'P 1'
#
loop_
_entity.id
_entity.type
_entity.pdbx_description
1 polymer ?
#
loop_
_entity_poly.entity_id
_entity_poly.type
_entity_poly.pdbx_seq_one_letter_code
_entity_poly.pdbx_strand_id
1 'polypeptide(L)'
;MIASISGKIIHKTDKFAVIENNGIGYKIFAMEDSLTGLKLDQDAKFYTYLYVREDALDLYGFLTREDREFFEMLISVSGIGPKSAIGILSAAATKTIKSSI
;
A
#
# COMPACT_ATOMS: atom_id res chain seq x y z
N MET A 1 -3.30 -6.12 15.09
CA MET A 1 -2.62 -5.29 14.08
C MET A 1 -2.25 -6.15 12.87
N ILE A 2 -2.53 -5.67 11.68
CA ILE A 2 -2.25 -6.43 10.45
C ILE A 2 -0.96 -5.89 9.85
N ALA A 3 0.12 -6.68 9.92
CA ALA A 3 1.45 -6.23 9.50
C ALA A 3 1.78 -6.64 8.06
N SER A 4 1.17 -7.70 7.57
CA SER A 4 1.35 -8.14 6.18
C SER A 4 0.19 -9.03 5.77
N ILE A 5 -0.06 -9.08 4.46
CA ILE A 5 -1.07 -9.95 3.87
C ILE A 5 -0.52 -10.53 2.59
N SER A 6 -0.64 -11.85 2.44
CA SER A 6 -0.30 -12.55 1.21
C SER A 6 -1.55 -13.23 0.67
N GLY A 7 -1.70 -13.25 -0.64
CA GLY A 7 -2.82 -13.92 -1.25
C GLY A 7 -2.90 -13.63 -2.74
N LYS A 8 -4.06 -13.90 -3.30
CA LYS A 8 -4.30 -13.76 -4.73
C LYS A 8 -5.02 -12.44 -5.02
N ILE A 9 -4.54 -11.72 -6.02
CA ILE A 9 -5.18 -10.47 -6.47
C ILE A 9 -6.46 -10.84 -7.23
N ILE A 10 -7.63 -10.49 -6.67
CA ILE A 10 -8.91 -10.80 -7.30
C ILE A 10 -9.58 -9.58 -7.90
N HIS A 11 -9.10 -8.38 -7.55
CA HIS A 11 -9.61 -7.13 -8.11
C HIS A 11 -8.57 -6.05 -7.91
N LYS A 12 -8.50 -5.08 -8.82
CA LYS A 12 -7.65 -3.92 -8.60
C LYS A 12 -8.15 -2.71 -9.38
N THR A 13 -7.81 -1.55 -8.85
CA THR A 13 -8.02 -0.26 -9.49
C THR A 13 -6.69 0.49 -9.47
N ASP A 14 -6.71 1.76 -9.84
CA ASP A 14 -5.51 2.60 -9.73
C ASP A 14 -5.23 3.06 -8.28
N LYS A 15 -6.11 2.74 -7.34
CA LYS A 15 -5.96 3.18 -5.96
C LYS A 15 -5.88 2.04 -4.96
N PHE A 16 -6.42 0.88 -5.28
CA PHE A 16 -6.43 -0.25 -4.35
C PHE A 16 -6.43 -1.58 -5.09
N ALA A 17 -6.08 -2.63 -4.36
CA ALA A 17 -6.24 -4.00 -4.81
C ALA A 17 -7.03 -4.76 -3.75
N VAL A 18 -7.70 -5.82 -4.17
CA VAL A 18 -8.34 -6.76 -3.25
C VAL A 18 -7.56 -8.06 -3.30
N ILE A 19 -7.05 -8.46 -2.14
CA ILE A 19 -6.31 -9.71 -1.99
C ILE A 19 -7.19 -10.71 -1.27
N GLU A 20 -7.35 -11.88 -1.85
CA GLU A 20 -8.08 -12.97 -1.22
C GLU A 20 -7.12 -13.87 -0.46
N ASN A 21 -7.41 -14.07 0.82
CA ASN A 21 -6.66 -14.99 1.68
C ASN A 21 -7.68 -15.80 2.47
N ASN A 22 -7.70 -17.11 2.28
CA ASN A 22 -8.61 -18.02 2.97
C ASN A 22 -10.09 -17.61 2.84
N GLY A 23 -10.48 -17.15 1.66
CA GLY A 23 -11.87 -16.79 1.39
C GLY A 23 -12.26 -15.38 1.84
N ILE A 24 -11.33 -14.62 2.39
CA ILE A 24 -11.59 -13.22 2.80
C ILE A 24 -10.89 -12.29 1.81
N GLY A 25 -11.65 -11.32 1.27
CA GLY A 25 -11.08 -10.30 0.40
C GLY A 25 -10.71 -9.07 1.20
N TYR A 26 -9.42 -8.74 1.22
CA TYR A 26 -8.91 -7.56 1.90
C TYR A 26 -8.69 -6.44 0.89
N LYS A 27 -9.34 -5.30 1.12
CA LYS A 27 -9.15 -4.12 0.28
C LYS A 27 -7.95 -3.34 0.80
N ILE A 28 -6.91 -3.23 -0.04
CA ILE A 28 -5.64 -2.63 0.35
C ILE A 28 -5.35 -1.44 -0.55
N PHE A 29 -5.28 -0.25 0.03
CA PHE A 29 -4.87 0.95 -0.70
C PHE A 29 -3.36 0.94 -0.89
N ALA A 30 -2.89 1.30 -2.07
CA ALA A 30 -1.47 1.22 -2.39
C ALA A 30 -1.10 2.31 -3.40
N MET A 31 0.20 2.46 -3.63
CA MET A 31 0.70 3.38 -4.65
C MET A 31 0.29 2.89 -6.04
N GLU A 32 -0.03 3.83 -6.92
CA GLU A 32 -0.44 3.50 -8.28
C GLU A 32 0.60 2.68 -9.01
N ASP A 33 1.87 3.02 -8.87
CA ASP A 33 2.96 2.27 -9.51
C ASP A 33 2.99 0.81 -9.06
N SER A 34 2.76 0.56 -7.78
CA SER A 34 2.69 -0.81 -7.25
C SER A 34 1.52 -1.57 -7.87
N LEU A 35 0.37 -0.91 -7.95
CA LEU A 35 -0.84 -1.55 -8.48
C LEU A 35 -0.72 -1.84 -9.98
N THR A 36 -0.09 -0.94 -10.72
CA THR A 36 0.07 -1.11 -12.16
C THR A 36 0.86 -2.37 -12.50
N GLY A 37 1.85 -2.71 -11.67
CA GLY A 37 2.68 -3.89 -11.89
C GLY A 37 2.05 -5.22 -11.49
N LEU A 38 0.89 -5.18 -10.81
CA LEU A 38 0.22 -6.41 -10.37
C LEU A 38 -0.80 -6.86 -11.40
N LYS A 39 -1.01 -8.17 -11.48
CA LYS A 39 -1.99 -8.76 -12.39
C LYS A 39 -3.05 -9.51 -11.62
N LEU A 40 -4.25 -9.60 -12.20
CA LEU A 40 -5.31 -10.42 -11.62
C LEU A 40 -4.85 -11.88 -11.55
N ASP A 41 -5.28 -12.55 -10.50
CA ASP A 41 -4.95 -13.94 -10.20
C ASP A 41 -3.48 -14.19 -9.87
N GLN A 42 -2.67 -13.14 -9.80
CA GLN A 42 -1.28 -13.23 -9.36
C GLN A 42 -1.24 -13.31 -7.83
N ASP A 43 -0.32 -14.12 -7.32
CA ASP A 43 -0.02 -14.11 -5.89
C ASP A 43 0.82 -12.89 -5.56
N ALA A 44 0.49 -12.23 -4.45
CA ALA A 44 1.20 -11.02 -4.04
C ALA A 44 1.27 -10.95 -2.52
N LYS A 45 2.25 -10.23 -2.02
CA LYS A 45 2.40 -9.94 -0.60
C LYS A 45 2.55 -8.44 -0.41
N PHE A 46 1.78 -7.91 0.52
CA PHE A 46 1.91 -6.51 0.93
C PHE A 46 2.33 -6.43 2.38
N TYR A 47 3.21 -5.49 2.68
CA TYR A 47 3.47 -5.05 4.05
C TYR A 47 2.46 -3.97 4.35
N THR A 48 1.67 -4.13 5.40
CA THR A 48 0.47 -3.34 5.60
C THR A 48 0.54 -2.46 6.84
N TYR A 49 -0.25 -1.41 6.81
CA TYR A 49 -0.48 -0.52 7.93
C TYR A 49 -1.99 -0.31 8.06
N LEU A 50 -2.52 -0.64 9.24
CA LEU A 50 -3.94 -0.46 9.51
C LEU A 50 -4.17 0.94 10.06
N TYR A 51 -4.85 1.77 9.28
CA TYR A 51 -5.15 3.14 9.67
C TYR A 51 -6.53 3.17 10.30
N VAL A 52 -6.56 3.40 11.61
CA VAL A 52 -7.79 3.37 12.39
C VAL A 52 -8.21 4.81 12.70
N ARG A 53 -9.44 5.14 12.33
CA ARG A 53 -10.05 6.41 12.70
C ARG A 53 -11.41 6.13 13.31
N GLU A 54 -12.02 7.17 13.87
CA GLU A 54 -13.32 7.07 14.52
C GLU A 54 -14.40 6.53 13.57
N ASP A 55 -14.33 6.95 12.30
CA ASP A 55 -15.35 6.62 11.30
C ASP A 55 -14.83 5.76 10.16
N ALA A 56 -13.59 5.28 10.23
CA ALA A 56 -13.01 4.51 9.13
C ALA A 56 -11.95 3.54 9.63
N LEU A 57 -11.80 2.44 8.88
CA LEU A 57 -10.80 1.42 9.13
C LEU A 57 -10.22 1.06 7.77
N ASP A 58 -9.05 1.60 7.44
CA ASP A 58 -8.45 1.43 6.12
C ASP A 58 -7.11 0.70 6.22
N LEU A 59 -6.87 -0.17 5.25
CA LEU A 59 -5.63 -0.93 5.19
C LEU A 59 -4.79 -0.38 4.02
N TYR A 60 -3.57 0.04 4.33
CA TYR A 60 -2.61 0.52 3.34
C TYR A 60 -1.51 -0.49 3.17
N GLY A 61 -1.09 -0.75 1.93
CA GLY A 61 -0.12 -1.78 1.65
C GLY A 61 1.02 -1.31 0.77
N PHE A 62 2.17 -1.92 1.00
CA PHE A 62 3.41 -1.58 0.32
C PHE A 62 4.13 -2.87 -0.08
N LEU A 63 4.81 -2.85 -1.20
CA LEU A 63 5.51 -4.04 -1.68
C LEU A 63 6.80 -4.30 -0.94
N THR A 64 7.35 -3.28 -0.25
CA THR A 64 8.56 -3.44 0.55
C THR A 64 8.31 -2.97 1.98
N ARG A 65 9.11 -3.52 2.90
CA ARG A 65 9.03 -3.11 4.31
C ARG A 65 9.52 -1.67 4.47
N GLU A 66 10.51 -1.26 3.70
CA GLU A 66 11.07 0.08 3.77
C GLU A 66 10.03 1.13 3.44
N ASP A 67 9.22 0.89 2.42
CA ASP A 67 8.15 1.82 2.05
C ASP A 67 7.10 1.92 3.15
N ARG A 68 6.74 0.79 3.77
CA ARG A 68 5.80 0.81 4.88
C ARG A 68 6.36 1.60 6.07
N GLU A 69 7.62 1.41 6.40
CA GLU A 69 8.26 2.14 7.50
C GLU A 69 8.32 3.64 7.22
N PHE A 70 8.62 4.02 5.99
CA PHE A 70 8.62 5.42 5.58
C PHE A 70 7.23 6.03 5.70
N PHE A 71 6.21 5.29 5.28
CA PHE A 71 4.81 5.71 5.39
C PHE A 71 4.44 5.95 6.85
N GLU A 72 4.77 5.02 7.73
CA GLU A 72 4.51 5.16 9.17
C GLU A 72 5.20 6.40 9.74
N MET A 73 6.45 6.62 9.35
CA MET A 73 7.21 7.78 9.79
C MET A 73 6.52 9.08 9.36
N LEU A 74 6.11 9.16 8.11
CA LEU A 74 5.45 10.37 7.60
C LEU A 74 4.17 10.67 8.36
N ILE A 75 3.37 9.65 8.66
CA ILE A 75 2.13 9.83 9.40
C ILE A 75 2.40 10.23 10.85
N SER A 76 3.32 9.54 11.52
CA SER A 76 3.54 9.74 12.95
C SER A 76 4.36 10.98 13.26
N VAL A 77 5.35 11.32 12.41
CA VAL A 77 6.24 12.46 12.66
C VAL A 77 5.68 13.76 12.09
N SER A 78 5.19 13.70 10.85
CA SER A 78 4.72 14.90 10.14
C SER A 78 3.27 15.24 10.42
N GLY A 79 2.49 14.27 10.91
CA GLY A 79 1.06 14.48 11.15
C GLY A 79 0.24 14.57 9.89
N ILE A 80 0.79 14.20 8.73
CA ILE A 80 0.04 14.25 7.48
C ILE A 80 -0.85 13.01 7.37
N GLY A 81 -1.89 13.11 6.53
CA GLY A 81 -2.80 11.99 6.31
C GLY A 81 -2.22 10.93 5.38
N PRO A 82 -2.87 9.75 5.34
CA PRO A 82 -2.38 8.62 4.53
C PRO A 82 -2.28 8.92 3.05
N LYS A 83 -3.24 9.63 2.48
CA LYS A 83 -3.23 9.93 1.05
C LYS A 83 -2.05 10.83 0.68
N SER A 84 -1.76 11.83 1.54
CA SER A 84 -0.61 12.70 1.33
C SER A 84 0.69 11.93 1.47
N ALA A 85 0.77 11.02 2.43
CA ALA A 85 1.95 10.19 2.63
C ALA A 85 2.22 9.30 1.41
N ILE A 86 1.17 8.70 0.85
CA ILE A 86 1.29 7.90 -0.37
C ILE A 86 1.76 8.76 -1.54
N GLY A 87 1.25 9.98 -1.65
CA GLY A 87 1.68 10.90 -2.69
C GLY A 87 3.16 11.23 -2.60
N ILE A 88 3.65 11.46 -1.39
CA ILE A 88 5.08 11.73 -1.15
C ILE A 88 5.92 10.51 -1.52
N LEU A 89 5.49 9.32 -1.12
CA LEU A 89 6.20 8.08 -1.45
C LEU A 89 6.24 7.84 -2.96
N SER A 90 5.14 8.05 -3.64
CA SER A 90 5.07 7.89 -5.10
C SER A 90 6.02 8.85 -5.81
N ALA A 91 6.07 10.10 -5.36
CA ALA A 91 6.97 11.09 -5.94
C ALA A 91 8.43 10.73 -5.68
N ALA A 92 8.75 10.27 -4.48
CA ALA A 92 10.10 9.86 -4.12
C ALA A 92 10.55 8.64 -4.93
N ALA A 93 9.68 7.66 -5.11
CA ALA A 93 9.99 6.48 -5.90
C ALA A 93 10.26 6.84 -7.35
N THR A 94 9.43 7.69 -7.93
CA THR A 94 9.62 8.16 -9.31
C THR A 94 10.93 8.91 -9.45
N LYS A 95 11.24 9.78 -8.50
CA LYS A 95 12.48 10.55 -8.52
C LYS A 95 13.70 9.64 -8.40
N THR A 96 13.63 8.64 -7.56
CA THR A 96 14.71 7.67 -7.37
C THR A 96 14.96 6.89 -8.65
N ILE A 97 13.91 6.44 -9.31
CA ILE A 97 14.02 5.72 -10.58
C ILE A 97 14.66 6.61 -11.64
N LYS A 98 14.26 7.86 -11.74
CA LYS A 98 14.84 8.81 -12.67
C LYS A 98 16.31 9.06 -12.38
N SER A 99 16.69 9.12 -11.11
CA SER A 99 18.05 9.37 -10.70
C SER A 99 18.98 8.21 -10.99
N SER A 100 18.45 6.98 -10.98
CA SER A 100 19.25 5.79 -11.20
C SER A 100 19.48 5.49 -12.69
N ILE A 101 18.85 6.21 -13.56
CA ILE A 101 19.04 6.11 -15.00
C ILE A 101 20.06 7.13 -15.47
#